data_78c5fc7d8bfb3c32fe47ebcf9e27d3a7
#
_entry.id   78c5fc7d8bfb3c32fe47ebcf9e27d3a7
#
_cell.length_a   1.000
_cell.length_b   1.000
_cell.length_c   1.000
_cell.angle_alpha   90.00
_cell.angle_beta   90.00
_cell.angle_gamma   90.00
#
_symmetry.space_group_name_H-M   'P 1'
#
loop_
_entity.id
_entity.type
_entity.pdbx_description
1 polymer ?
#
loop_
_entity_poly.entity_id
_entity_poly.type
_entity_poly.pdbx_seq_one_letter_code
_entity_poly.pdbx_strand_id
1 'polypeptide(L)'
;SSHTIKNYEDEKEKVFREILQKKGCEVVDISVGYNTFTTEKYQDAAARAFETCNDMDGILGVDMAAAACMREAQLRGRKVPEDLSIVAIDGTYITKIGPEILTAIVQPIEEMAQKLVSMIISQIEGKKIEEVESIFGVTVQSGETC
;
A
#
# COMPACT_ATOMS: atom_id res chain seq x y z
N SER A 1 4.73 24.96 10.30
CA SER A 1 3.84 25.24 9.17
C SER A 1 3.65 23.98 8.35
N SER A 2 2.50 23.39 8.52
CA SER A 2 2.07 22.12 7.96
C SER A 2 1.63 22.17 6.49
N HIS A 3 1.92 23.25 5.77
CA HIS A 3 1.37 23.46 4.43
C HIS A 3 2.13 22.79 3.29
N THR A 4 3.34 22.31 3.52
CA THR A 4 4.19 21.74 2.46
C THR A 4 3.85 20.28 2.12
N ILE A 5 3.12 19.60 2.98
CA ILE A 5 2.84 18.15 2.84
C ILE A 5 1.46 17.89 2.22
N LYS A 6 0.56 18.87 2.24
CA LYS A 6 -0.79 18.73 1.66
C LYS A 6 -0.83 18.53 0.15
N ASN A 7 0.26 18.78 -0.56
CA ASN A 7 0.34 18.68 -2.02
C ASN A 7 1.25 17.55 -2.50
N TYR A 8 1.76 16.69 -1.60
CA TYR A 8 2.52 15.51 -1.99
C TYR A 8 1.56 14.36 -2.22
N GLU A 9 1.14 14.21 -3.45
CA GLU A 9 0.49 13.00 -3.93
C GLU A 9 1.59 11.95 -4.15
N ASP A 10 1.49 10.80 -3.50
CA ASP A 10 2.40 9.68 -3.75
C ASP A 10 2.29 9.30 -5.24
N GLU A 11 3.41 9.19 -5.92
CA GLU A 11 3.43 8.88 -7.36
C GLU A 11 2.70 7.57 -7.67
N LYS A 12 2.70 6.60 -6.75
CA LYS A 12 1.92 5.36 -6.85
C LYS A 12 0.41 5.63 -6.87
N GLU A 13 -0.07 6.48 -5.98
CA GLU A 13 -1.49 6.86 -5.90
C GLU A 13 -1.92 7.58 -7.17
N LYS A 14 -1.09 8.50 -7.65
CA LYS A 14 -1.35 9.23 -8.90
C LYS A 14 -1.48 8.29 -10.10
N VAL A 15 -0.51 7.41 -10.30
CA VAL A 15 -0.51 6.46 -11.43
C VAL A 15 -1.70 5.51 -11.35
N PHE A 16 -2.02 5.00 -10.15
CA PHE A 16 -3.17 4.15 -9.92
C PHE A 16 -4.48 4.87 -10.31
N ARG A 17 -4.66 6.09 -9.82
CA ARG A 17 -5.82 6.94 -10.15
C ARG A 17 -5.94 7.17 -11.65
N GLU A 18 -4.86 7.58 -12.31
CA GLU A 18 -4.86 7.87 -13.75
C GLU A 18 -5.25 6.65 -14.58
N ILE A 19 -4.75 5.45 -14.23
CA ILE A 19 -5.07 4.21 -14.93
C ILE A 19 -6.55 3.87 -14.78
N LEU A 20 -7.09 3.93 -13.57
CA LEU A 20 -8.49 3.60 -13.31
C LEU A 20 -9.45 4.60 -13.93
N GLN A 21 -9.16 5.90 -13.85
CA GLN A 21 -9.96 6.95 -14.47
C GLN A 21 -10.01 6.80 -15.98
N LYS A 22 -8.90 6.44 -16.65
CA LYS A 22 -8.87 6.13 -18.08
C LYS A 22 -9.76 4.93 -18.45
N LYS A 23 -10.03 4.04 -17.50
CA LYS A 23 -10.95 2.90 -17.67
C LYS A 23 -12.39 3.23 -17.27
N GLY A 24 -12.68 4.47 -16.88
CA GLY A 24 -14.01 4.91 -16.48
C GLY A 24 -14.39 4.55 -15.04
N CYS A 25 -13.41 4.15 -14.22
CA CYS A 25 -13.66 3.86 -12.81
C CYS A 25 -13.65 5.16 -11.98
N GLU A 26 -14.50 5.21 -10.97
CA GLU A 26 -14.43 6.23 -9.92
C GLU A 26 -13.36 5.84 -8.91
N VAL A 27 -12.57 6.81 -8.47
CA VAL A 27 -11.51 6.60 -7.47
C VAL A 27 -11.71 7.59 -6.33
N VAL A 28 -11.83 7.06 -5.12
CA VAL A 28 -12.00 7.85 -3.90
C VAL A 28 -10.82 7.59 -2.96
N ASP A 29 -10.20 8.66 -2.47
CA ASP A 29 -9.09 8.56 -1.53
C ASP A 29 -9.57 8.69 -0.10
N ILE A 30 -9.14 7.75 0.73
CA ILE A 30 -9.41 7.75 2.16
C ILE A 30 -8.08 7.88 2.91
N SER A 31 -7.83 9.05 3.49
CA SER A 31 -6.61 9.30 4.25
C SER A 31 -6.68 8.72 5.66
N VAL A 32 -5.60 8.06 6.08
CA VAL A 32 -5.41 7.62 7.49
C VAL A 32 -4.99 8.79 8.38
N GLY A 33 -4.45 9.86 7.80
CA GLY A 33 -3.89 11.02 8.49
C GLY A 33 -2.37 10.96 8.59
N TYR A 34 -1.78 12.13 8.78
CA TYR A 34 -0.32 12.27 8.84
C TYR A 34 0.21 11.91 10.24
N ASN A 35 1.31 11.14 10.30
CA ASN A 35 1.97 10.70 11.54
C ASN A 35 1.07 9.94 12.55
N THR A 36 0.04 9.25 12.07
CA THR A 36 -0.90 8.53 12.92
C THR A 36 -1.06 7.07 12.48
N PHE A 37 0.06 6.36 12.40
CA PHE A 37 0.11 4.97 11.92
C PHE A 37 -0.18 3.98 13.06
N THR A 38 -1.35 4.08 13.68
CA THR A 38 -1.80 3.12 14.68
C THR A 38 -2.89 2.20 14.10
N THR A 39 -3.04 1.03 14.69
CA THR A 39 -4.07 0.05 14.27
C THR A 39 -5.47 0.68 14.28
N GLU A 40 -5.79 1.48 15.31
CA GLU A 40 -7.09 2.15 15.46
C GLU A 40 -7.34 3.12 14.29
N LYS A 41 -6.32 3.86 13.87
CA LYS A 41 -6.45 4.81 12.77
C LYS A 41 -6.68 4.13 11.42
N TYR A 42 -6.04 2.98 11.18
CA TYR A 42 -6.33 2.18 9.99
C TYR A 42 -7.75 1.58 10.05
N GLN A 43 -8.22 1.14 11.21
CA GLN A 43 -9.59 0.66 11.38
C GLN A 43 -10.62 1.77 11.18
N ASP A 44 -10.39 2.97 11.73
CA ASP A 44 -11.23 4.14 11.50
C ASP A 44 -11.28 4.54 10.01
N ALA A 45 -10.14 4.49 9.32
CA ALA A 45 -10.08 4.77 7.89
C ALA A 45 -10.83 3.71 7.07
N ALA A 46 -10.69 2.44 7.42
CA ALA A 46 -11.43 1.36 6.78
C ALA A 46 -12.95 1.55 6.97
N ALA A 47 -13.41 1.80 8.19
CA ALA A 47 -14.83 2.06 8.46
C ALA A 47 -15.37 3.23 7.62
N ARG A 48 -14.63 4.35 7.56
CA ARG A 48 -14.99 5.51 6.72
C ARG A 48 -15.05 5.16 5.23
N ALA A 49 -14.12 4.33 4.74
CA ALA A 49 -14.13 3.90 3.35
C ALA A 49 -15.44 3.18 3.00
N PHE A 50 -15.86 2.23 3.83
CA PHE A 50 -17.10 1.50 3.63
C PHE A 50 -18.37 2.34 3.85
N GLU A 51 -18.31 3.40 4.65
CA GLU A 51 -19.42 4.35 4.82
C GLU A 51 -19.53 5.31 3.65
N THR A 52 -18.38 5.74 3.09
CA THR A 52 -18.34 6.71 1.98
C THR A 52 -18.64 6.03 0.64
N CYS A 53 -18.13 4.81 0.44
CA CYS A 53 -18.19 4.06 -0.81
C CYS A 53 -18.72 2.65 -0.54
N ASN A 54 -20.00 2.55 -0.19
CA ASN A 54 -20.63 1.27 0.18
C ASN A 54 -20.74 0.25 -0.98
N ASP A 55 -20.65 0.73 -2.20
CA ASP A 55 -20.72 -0.03 -3.45
C ASP A 55 -19.35 -0.25 -4.13
N MET A 56 -18.25 0.10 -3.45
CA MET A 56 -16.91 -0.13 -4.01
C MET A 56 -16.66 -1.62 -4.29
N ASP A 57 -15.93 -1.88 -5.36
CA ASP A 57 -15.56 -3.22 -5.84
C ASP A 57 -14.06 -3.52 -5.72
N GLY A 58 -13.26 -2.51 -5.39
CA GLY A 58 -11.82 -2.66 -5.21
C GLY A 58 -11.20 -1.70 -4.20
N ILE A 59 -10.19 -2.18 -3.50
CA ILE A 59 -9.38 -1.41 -2.55
C ILE A 59 -7.90 -1.64 -2.85
N LEU A 60 -7.14 -0.55 -2.87
CA LEU A 60 -5.68 -0.57 -2.87
C LEU A 60 -5.18 0.20 -1.65
N GLY A 61 -4.30 -0.38 -0.87
CA GLY A 61 -3.73 0.27 0.31
C GLY A 61 -2.44 -0.35 0.78
N VAL A 62 -1.70 0.34 1.63
CA VAL A 62 -0.57 -0.27 2.32
C VAL A 62 -1.05 -1.46 3.17
N ASP A 63 -0.16 -2.39 3.51
CA ASP A 63 -0.51 -3.65 4.17
C ASP A 63 -1.47 -3.51 5.36
N MET A 64 -1.22 -2.54 6.24
CA MET A 64 -2.09 -2.28 7.40
C MET A 64 -3.48 -1.79 7.00
N ALA A 65 -3.58 -0.96 5.97
CA ALA A 65 -4.86 -0.48 5.46
C ALA A 65 -5.64 -1.62 4.81
N ALA A 66 -4.97 -2.44 3.99
CA ALA A 66 -5.58 -3.61 3.35
C ALA A 66 -6.10 -4.62 4.39
N ALA A 67 -5.30 -4.92 5.42
CA ALA A 67 -5.72 -5.80 6.52
C ALA A 67 -6.90 -5.23 7.31
N ALA A 68 -6.92 -3.91 7.58
CA ALA A 68 -8.06 -3.26 8.23
C ALA A 68 -9.32 -3.31 7.37
N CYS A 69 -9.20 -3.09 6.05
CA CYS A 69 -10.31 -3.21 5.12
C CYS A 69 -10.82 -4.64 4.99
N MET A 70 -9.93 -5.64 5.01
CA MET A 70 -10.33 -7.05 5.02
C MET A 70 -11.19 -7.37 6.23
N ARG A 71 -10.77 -6.93 7.42
CA ARG A 71 -11.56 -7.08 8.65
C ARG A 71 -12.91 -6.37 8.55
N GLU A 72 -12.93 -5.15 8.04
CA GLU A 72 -14.18 -4.37 7.90
C GLU A 72 -15.15 -5.02 6.91
N ALA A 73 -14.65 -5.57 5.80
CA ALA A 73 -15.44 -6.34 4.85
C ALA A 73 -16.10 -7.54 5.53
N GLN A 74 -15.36 -8.30 6.31
CA GLN A 74 -15.86 -9.44 7.07
C GLN A 74 -16.97 -9.04 8.07
N LEU A 75 -16.77 -7.94 8.82
CA LEU A 75 -17.75 -7.41 9.76
C LEU A 75 -19.07 -6.99 9.08
N ARG A 76 -18.98 -6.52 7.83
CA ARG A 76 -20.14 -6.12 7.02
C ARG A 76 -20.71 -7.23 6.15
N GLY A 77 -20.16 -8.44 6.24
CA GLY A 77 -20.61 -9.59 5.46
C GLY A 77 -20.31 -9.49 3.96
N ARG A 78 -19.37 -8.62 3.55
CA ARG A 78 -18.89 -8.53 2.16
C ARG A 78 -17.97 -9.70 1.88
N LYS A 79 -18.15 -10.35 0.77
CA LYS A 79 -17.31 -11.47 0.33
C LYS A 79 -16.08 -10.93 -0.43
N VAL A 80 -14.91 -11.41 -0.05
CA VAL A 80 -13.64 -11.11 -0.72
C VAL A 80 -13.11 -12.44 -1.27
N PRO A 81 -12.80 -12.54 -2.56
CA PRO A 81 -12.77 -11.47 -3.57
C PRO A 81 -14.09 -11.24 -4.35
N GLU A 82 -15.17 -11.99 -4.12
CA GLU A 82 -16.35 -12.03 -5.00
C GLU A 82 -17.09 -10.69 -5.12
N ASP A 83 -17.26 -9.97 -3.99
CA ASP A 83 -17.94 -8.67 -3.95
C ASP A 83 -16.96 -7.49 -3.90
N LEU A 84 -15.71 -7.74 -3.49
CA LEU A 84 -14.71 -6.71 -3.22
C LEU A 84 -13.31 -7.30 -3.34
N SER A 85 -12.51 -6.79 -4.27
CA SER A 85 -11.09 -7.12 -4.37
C SER A 85 -10.25 -6.23 -3.47
N ILE A 86 -9.27 -6.80 -2.75
CA ILE A 86 -8.35 -6.06 -1.90
C ILE A 86 -6.91 -6.39 -2.29
N VAL A 87 -6.13 -5.35 -2.61
CA VAL A 87 -4.71 -5.45 -2.94
C VAL A 87 -3.89 -4.62 -1.98
N ALA A 88 -2.88 -5.23 -1.39
CA ALA A 88 -1.93 -4.59 -0.49
C ALA A 88 -0.70 -4.07 -1.24
N ILE A 89 -0.06 -3.03 -0.70
CA ILE A 89 1.23 -2.52 -1.15
C ILE A 89 2.22 -2.70 -0.01
N ASP A 90 3.43 -3.09 -0.35
CA ASP A 90 4.65 -3.37 0.40
C ASP A 90 4.90 -4.87 0.59
N GLY A 91 3.87 -5.69 0.83
CA GLY A 91 3.99 -7.15 0.89
C GLY A 91 4.78 -7.65 2.10
N THR A 92 4.63 -6.97 3.24
CA THR A 92 5.27 -7.37 4.49
C THR A 92 4.61 -8.63 5.09
N TYR A 93 5.11 -9.10 6.23
CA TYR A 93 4.55 -10.27 6.91
C TYR A 93 3.05 -10.10 7.27
N ILE A 94 2.57 -8.87 7.38
CA ILE A 94 1.17 -8.55 7.69
C ILE A 94 0.21 -9.17 6.66
N THR A 95 0.61 -9.22 5.40
CA THR A 95 -0.21 -9.80 4.33
C THR A 95 -0.40 -11.32 4.44
N LYS A 96 0.31 -11.98 5.38
CA LYS A 96 0.36 -13.43 5.55
C LYS A 96 -0.12 -13.93 6.91
N ILE A 97 -0.47 -13.03 7.83
CA ILE A 97 -0.83 -13.42 9.21
C ILE A 97 -2.33 -13.61 9.45
N GLY A 98 -3.16 -13.16 8.52
CA GLY A 98 -4.62 -13.36 8.57
C GLY A 98 -5.03 -14.78 8.17
N PRO A 99 -6.31 -15.12 8.31
CA PRO A 99 -6.85 -16.37 7.80
C PRO A 99 -6.74 -16.47 6.27
N GLU A 100 -6.89 -15.34 5.57
CA GLU A 100 -6.69 -15.24 4.13
C GLU A 100 -5.38 -14.50 3.83
N ILE A 101 -4.62 -14.99 2.85
CA ILE A 101 -3.41 -14.34 2.35
C ILE A 101 -3.83 -13.18 1.45
N LEU A 102 -3.39 -11.97 1.77
CA LEU A 102 -3.67 -10.80 0.93
C LEU A 102 -2.87 -10.87 -0.38
N THR A 103 -3.52 -10.57 -1.49
CA THR A 103 -2.82 -10.26 -2.74
C THR A 103 -2.05 -8.97 -2.55
N ALA A 104 -0.75 -8.96 -2.88
CA ALA A 104 0.12 -7.83 -2.57
C ALA A 104 1.15 -7.53 -3.66
N ILE A 105 1.48 -6.25 -3.82
CA ILE A 105 2.66 -5.80 -4.54
C ILE A 105 3.82 -5.80 -3.55
N VAL A 106 4.81 -6.67 -3.77
CA VAL A 106 5.91 -6.91 -2.85
C VAL A 106 7.15 -6.14 -3.27
N GLN A 107 7.67 -5.33 -2.36
CA GLN A 107 8.95 -4.63 -2.55
C GLN A 107 10.11 -5.56 -2.17
N PRO A 108 11.25 -5.55 -2.91
CA PRO A 108 12.44 -6.35 -2.61
C PRO A 108 13.27 -5.67 -1.50
N ILE A 109 12.73 -5.59 -0.29
CA ILE A 109 13.29 -4.82 0.83
C ILE A 109 14.71 -5.30 1.18
N GLU A 110 14.98 -6.60 1.11
CA GLU A 110 16.30 -7.15 1.42
C GLU A 110 17.36 -6.67 0.42
N GLU A 111 17.07 -6.73 -0.88
CA GLU A 111 17.96 -6.24 -1.94
C GLU A 111 18.19 -4.72 -1.82
N MET A 112 17.14 -3.97 -1.53
CA MET A 112 17.21 -2.52 -1.30
C MET A 112 18.10 -2.22 -0.09
N ALA A 113 17.93 -2.92 1.03
CA ALA A 113 18.74 -2.75 2.23
C ALA A 113 20.21 -3.09 1.99
N GLN A 114 20.51 -4.21 1.31
CA GLN A 114 21.87 -4.59 0.94
C GLN A 114 22.56 -3.53 0.08
N LYS A 115 21.86 -2.99 -0.92
CA LYS A 115 22.38 -1.92 -1.78
C LYS A 115 22.67 -0.65 -0.97
N LEU A 116 21.76 -0.21 -0.11
CA LEU A 116 21.95 0.97 0.74
C LEU A 116 23.15 0.81 1.67
N VAL A 117 23.28 -0.34 2.33
CA VAL A 117 24.43 -0.62 3.21
C VAL A 117 25.74 -0.58 2.41
N SER A 118 25.79 -1.20 1.24
CA SER A 118 26.98 -1.19 0.39
C SER A 118 27.40 0.23 -0.06
N MET A 119 26.42 1.08 -0.36
CA MET A 119 26.67 2.47 -0.72
C MET A 119 27.23 3.27 0.46
N ILE A 120 26.66 3.08 1.67
CA ILE A 120 27.15 3.75 2.89
C ILE A 120 28.58 3.31 3.20
N ILE A 121 28.88 2.02 3.13
CA ILE A 121 30.24 1.49 3.35
C ILE A 121 31.22 2.09 2.34
N SER A 122 30.85 2.13 1.07
CA SER A 122 31.69 2.74 0.01
C SER A 122 31.99 4.21 0.28
N GLN A 123 31.01 4.97 0.78
CA GLN A 123 31.22 6.37 1.17
C GLN A 123 32.20 6.50 2.36
N ILE A 124 32.03 5.68 3.39
CA ILE A 124 32.93 5.69 4.57
C ILE A 124 34.36 5.35 4.15
N GLU A 125 34.55 4.42 3.22
CA GLU A 125 35.85 4.03 2.70
C GLU A 125 36.43 5.03 1.68
N GLY A 126 35.74 6.12 1.37
CA GLY A 126 36.17 7.13 0.41
C GLY A 126 36.15 6.65 -1.05
N LYS A 127 35.45 5.58 -1.35
CA LYS A 127 35.25 5.07 -2.70
C LYS A 127 34.22 5.92 -3.44
N LYS A 128 34.43 6.11 -4.74
CA LYS A 128 33.45 6.80 -5.59
C LYS A 128 32.21 5.94 -5.73
N ILE A 129 31.03 6.54 -5.46
CA ILE A 129 29.75 5.91 -5.77
C ILE A 129 29.48 6.17 -7.24
N GLU A 130 29.43 5.12 -8.04
CA GLU A 130 29.18 5.21 -9.50
C GLU A 130 27.70 5.35 -9.81
N GLU A 131 26.82 4.73 -9.00
CA GLU A 131 25.37 4.80 -9.10
C GLU A 131 24.79 5.66 -7.99
N VAL A 132 24.19 6.79 -8.33
CA VAL A 132 23.49 7.68 -7.39
C VAL A 132 22.04 7.24 -7.19
N GLU A 133 21.49 6.47 -8.15
CA GLU A 133 20.12 5.99 -8.17
C GLU A 133 20.10 4.48 -8.49
N SER A 134 19.28 3.74 -7.78
CA SER A 134 19.06 2.32 -8.05
C SER A 134 17.55 2.03 -8.09
N ILE A 135 17.10 1.41 -9.17
CA ILE A 135 15.70 1.03 -9.38
C ILE A 135 15.57 -0.48 -9.15
N PHE A 136 14.60 -0.86 -8.34
CA PHE A 136 14.29 -2.25 -8.02
C PHE A 136 12.93 -2.64 -8.58
N GLY A 137 12.84 -3.84 -9.15
CA GLY A 137 11.57 -4.40 -9.58
C GLY A 137 10.72 -4.87 -8.41
N VAL A 138 9.42 -4.69 -8.48
CA VAL A 138 8.47 -5.28 -7.54
C VAL A 138 7.96 -6.62 -8.08
N THR A 139 7.47 -7.49 -7.20
CA THR A 139 6.80 -8.74 -7.55
C THR A 139 5.36 -8.73 -7.06
N VAL A 140 4.53 -9.60 -7.62
CA VAL A 140 3.16 -9.80 -7.14
C VAL A 140 3.10 -11.07 -6.32
N GLN A 141 2.69 -10.95 -5.06
CA GLN A 141 2.26 -12.07 -4.24
C GLN A 141 0.81 -12.38 -4.60
N SER A 142 0.56 -13.53 -5.17
CA SER A 142 -0.80 -14.03 -5.34
C SER A 142 -1.36 -14.44 -3.99
N GLY A 143 -2.53 -13.91 -3.67
CA GLY A 143 -3.28 -14.20 -2.46
C GLY A 143 -4.70 -14.64 -2.80
N GLU A 144 -5.58 -14.53 -1.82
CA GLU A 144 -6.98 -14.97 -1.87
C GLU A 144 -7.95 -13.78 -1.98
N THR A 145 -7.43 -12.56 -2.07
CA THR A 145 -8.24 -11.32 -1.97
C THR A 145 -8.40 -10.56 -3.29
N CYS A 146 -7.87 -11.09 -4.38
CA CYS A 146 -8.02 -10.51 -5.72
C CYS A 146 -7.87 -11.58 -6.80
#